data_645043b111dd0394d6bb1d616e8cd3df
#
_entry.id   645043b111dd0394d6bb1d616e8cd3df
#
_cell.length_a   1.000
_cell.length_b   1.000
_cell.length_c   1.000
_cell.angle_alpha   90.00
_cell.angle_beta   90.00
_cell.angle_gamma   90.00
#
_symmetry.space_group_name_H-M   'P 1'
#
loop_
_entity.id
_entity.type
_entity.pdbx_description
1 polymer ?
#
loop_
_entity_poly.entity_id
_entity_poly.type
_entity_poly.pdbx_seq_one_letter_code
_entity_poly.pdbx_strand_id
1 'polypeptide(L)'
;MTEQTRQAVDDYIKAVGKKPGEFLFSGRGDRNRCMTTRQYARLVSSWVATIGLDPHFFGTHSLRRTKATLIYRRTGNLRAVQLLLGHTKIESTVRYLGIEVDDALAIAEQVDV
;
A
#
# COMPACT_ATOMS: atom_id res chain seq x y z
N MET A 1 11.94 3.19 3.86
CA MET A 1 10.96 3.25 4.97
C MET A 1 11.00 4.64 5.60
N THR A 2 9.86 5.26 5.79
CA THR A 2 9.80 6.56 6.46
C THR A 2 10.10 6.41 7.96
N GLU A 3 10.55 7.50 8.59
CA GLU A 3 10.83 7.50 10.04
C GLU A 3 9.58 7.20 10.86
N GLN A 4 8.44 7.72 10.43
CA GLN A 4 7.15 7.43 11.09
C GLN A 4 6.83 5.94 11.06
N THR A 5 7.02 5.27 9.93
CA THR A 5 6.78 3.83 9.79
C THR A 5 7.76 3.04 10.65
N ARG A 6 9.04 3.42 10.64
CA ARG A 6 10.06 2.76 11.45
C ARG A 6 9.72 2.85 12.94
N GLN A 7 9.31 4.02 13.40
CA GLN A 7 8.93 4.21 14.80
C GLN A 7 7.72 3.36 15.17
N ALA A 8 6.72 3.29 14.29
CA ALA A 8 5.53 2.48 14.53
C ALA A 8 5.88 0.99 14.63
N VAL A 9 6.77 0.50 13.78
CA VAL A 9 7.23 -0.89 13.81
C VAL A 9 8.01 -1.17 15.11
N ASP A 10 8.91 -0.27 15.49
CA ASP A 10 9.69 -0.41 16.74
C ASP A 10 8.75 -0.46 17.95
N ASP A 11 7.78 0.43 18.03
CA ASP A 11 6.80 0.46 19.11
C ASP A 11 5.98 -0.83 19.17
N TYR A 12 5.58 -1.35 18.01
CA TYR A 12 4.85 -2.62 17.91
C TYR A 12 5.71 -3.79 18.42
N ILE A 13 6.97 -3.87 17.98
CA ILE A 13 7.89 -4.94 18.40
C ILE A 13 8.04 -4.94 19.91
N LYS A 14 8.21 -3.78 20.52
CA LYS A 14 8.33 -3.64 21.98
C LYS A 14 7.04 -4.02 22.70
N ALA A 15 5.89 -3.56 22.17
CA ALA A 15 4.59 -3.81 22.79
C ALA A 15 4.21 -5.29 22.82
N VAL A 16 4.53 -6.04 21.78
CA VAL A 16 4.20 -7.47 21.66
C VAL A 16 5.34 -8.40 22.05
N GLY A 17 6.52 -7.86 22.35
CA GLY A 17 7.67 -8.64 22.77
C GLY A 17 8.26 -9.55 21.71
N LYS A 18 8.29 -9.11 20.46
CA LYS A 18 8.87 -9.89 19.37
C LYS A 18 10.39 -10.01 19.49
N LYS A 19 10.88 -11.20 19.17
CA LYS A 19 12.31 -11.51 19.19
C LYS A 19 12.84 -11.75 17.77
N PRO A 20 14.15 -11.60 17.54
CA PRO A 20 14.74 -11.96 16.25
C PRO A 20 14.39 -13.39 15.85
N GLY A 21 14.06 -13.61 14.59
CA GLY A 21 13.67 -14.91 14.06
C GLY A 21 12.19 -15.22 14.14
N GLU A 22 11.41 -14.43 14.88
CA GLU A 22 9.95 -14.56 14.93
C GLU A 22 9.29 -13.80 13.76
N PHE A 23 8.10 -14.24 13.36
CA PHE A 23 7.31 -13.47 12.40
C PHE A 23 6.88 -12.16 13.03
N LEU A 24 7.04 -11.07 12.29
CA LEU A 24 6.63 -9.74 12.77
C LEU A 24 5.14 -9.69 13.03
N PHE A 25 4.34 -10.23 12.10
CA PHE A 25 2.89 -10.35 12.25
C PHE A 25 2.54 -11.83 12.27
N SER A 26 2.25 -12.34 13.44
CA SER A 26 1.92 -13.75 13.61
C SER A 26 0.44 -14.02 13.34
N GLY A 27 0.13 -15.28 13.04
CA GLY A 27 -1.24 -15.75 12.88
C GLY A 27 -2.00 -15.70 14.19
N ARG A 28 -3.31 -15.66 14.07
CA ARG A 28 -4.21 -15.66 15.23
C ARG A 28 -4.10 -17.00 15.97
N GLY A 29 -3.66 -16.93 17.23
CA GLY A 29 -3.56 -18.12 18.09
C GLY A 29 -2.32 -18.96 17.87
N ASP A 30 -1.46 -18.64 16.89
CA ASP A 30 -0.22 -19.37 16.65
C ASP A 30 0.91 -18.41 16.30
N ARG A 31 1.83 -18.21 17.24
CA ARG A 31 3.00 -17.32 17.08
C ARG A 31 4.04 -17.87 16.10
N ASN A 32 4.00 -19.16 15.78
CA ASN A 32 4.93 -19.82 14.88
C ASN A 32 4.52 -19.72 13.41
N ARG A 33 3.38 -19.12 13.13
CA ARG A 33 2.88 -18.91 11.77
C ARG A 33 2.68 -17.43 11.49
N CYS A 34 2.97 -17.03 10.26
CA CYS A 34 2.70 -15.64 9.85
C CYS A 34 1.19 -15.43 9.68
N MET A 35 0.79 -14.17 9.74
CA MET A 35 -0.58 -13.76 9.41
C MET A 35 -0.91 -14.16 7.98
N THR A 36 -2.07 -14.75 7.75
CA THR A 36 -2.54 -15.08 6.40
C THR A 36 -3.06 -13.83 5.68
N THR A 37 -3.09 -13.88 4.36
CA THR A 37 -3.70 -12.80 3.56
C THR A 37 -5.17 -12.60 3.93
N ARG A 38 -5.88 -13.67 4.25
CA ARG A 38 -7.27 -13.60 4.68
C ARG A 38 -7.43 -12.89 6.03
N GLN A 39 -6.56 -13.19 7.00
CA GLN A 39 -6.55 -12.51 8.29
C GLN A 39 -6.26 -11.02 8.13
N TYR A 40 -5.29 -10.68 7.28
CA TYR A 40 -4.96 -9.29 6.98
C TYR A 40 -6.14 -8.57 6.32
N ALA A 41 -6.80 -9.21 5.35
CA ALA A 41 -7.97 -8.63 4.69
C ALA A 41 -9.10 -8.32 5.68
N ARG A 42 -9.37 -9.22 6.63
CA ARG A 42 -10.36 -9.01 7.68
C ARG A 42 -9.99 -7.83 8.58
N LEU A 43 -8.71 -7.72 8.92
CA LEU A 43 -8.22 -6.63 9.76
C LEU A 43 -8.39 -5.29 9.05
N VAL A 44 -8.03 -5.20 7.76
CA VAL A 44 -8.21 -3.99 6.95
C VAL A 44 -9.70 -3.63 6.86
N SER A 45 -10.58 -4.61 6.63
CA SER A 45 -12.02 -4.39 6.60
C SER A 45 -12.53 -3.80 7.92
N SER A 46 -12.03 -4.30 9.03
CA SER A 46 -12.36 -3.78 10.37
C SER A 46 -11.92 -2.32 10.52
N TRP A 47 -10.69 -1.99 10.12
CA TRP A 47 -10.18 -0.61 10.19
C TRP A 47 -10.99 0.34 9.31
N VAL A 48 -11.30 -0.08 8.10
CA VAL A 48 -12.08 0.71 7.13
C VAL A 48 -13.47 1.02 7.71
N ALA A 49 -14.12 0.02 8.30
CA ALA A 49 -15.42 0.20 8.94
C ALA A 49 -15.34 1.19 10.11
N THR A 50 -14.26 1.14 10.90
CA THR A 50 -14.07 2.01 12.07
C THR A 50 -14.04 3.48 11.69
N ILE A 51 -13.50 3.82 10.50
CA ILE A 51 -13.46 5.21 10.03
C ILE A 51 -14.68 5.61 9.19
N GLY A 52 -15.72 4.77 9.17
CA GLY A 52 -16.98 5.08 8.50
C GLY A 52 -17.02 4.79 7.01
N LEU A 53 -16.03 4.08 6.47
CA LEU A 53 -16.03 3.66 5.07
C LEU A 53 -16.64 2.27 4.93
N ASP A 54 -17.20 1.99 3.75
CA ASP A 54 -17.80 0.69 3.47
C ASP A 54 -16.74 -0.34 3.10
N PRO A 55 -16.54 -1.41 3.91
CA PRO A 55 -15.55 -2.44 3.62
C PRO A 55 -15.79 -3.18 2.30
N HIS A 56 -16.99 -3.09 1.73
CA HIS A 56 -17.29 -3.69 0.42
C HIS A 56 -16.49 -3.01 -0.71
N PHE A 57 -16.22 -1.70 -0.58
CA PHE A 57 -15.55 -0.92 -1.63
C PHE A 57 -14.07 -0.67 -1.35
N PHE A 58 -13.59 -0.95 -0.14
CA PHE A 58 -12.22 -0.63 0.27
C PHE A 58 -11.57 -1.85 0.92
N GLY A 59 -10.42 -2.25 0.43
CA GLY A 59 -9.69 -3.41 0.95
C GLY A 59 -8.18 -3.20 0.90
N THR A 60 -7.43 -4.29 0.97
CA THR A 60 -5.97 -4.27 0.99
C THR A 60 -5.37 -3.59 -0.24
N HIS A 61 -5.95 -3.81 -1.42
CA HIS A 61 -5.51 -3.16 -2.65
C HIS A 61 -5.77 -1.66 -2.65
N SER A 62 -6.79 -1.21 -1.93
CA SER A 62 -7.08 0.23 -1.78
C SER A 62 -5.97 0.95 -1.05
N LEU A 63 -5.39 0.35 -0.01
CA LEU A 63 -4.26 0.92 0.73
C LEU A 63 -3.05 1.11 -0.18
N ARG A 64 -2.71 0.09 -0.96
CA ARG A 64 -1.60 0.13 -1.90
C ARG A 64 -1.83 1.17 -2.99
N ARG A 65 -3.04 1.19 -3.54
CA ARG A 65 -3.43 2.15 -4.57
C ARG A 65 -3.38 3.58 -4.07
N THR A 66 -3.81 3.82 -2.83
CA THR A 66 -3.76 5.13 -2.21
C THR A 66 -2.33 5.65 -2.16
N LYS A 67 -1.38 4.85 -1.72
CA LYS A 67 0.02 5.26 -1.67
C LYS A 67 0.58 5.56 -3.06
N ALA A 68 0.30 4.69 -4.03
CA ALA A 68 0.72 4.90 -5.41
C ALA A 68 0.13 6.19 -6.00
N THR A 69 -1.15 6.45 -5.76
CA THR A 69 -1.83 7.66 -6.21
C THR A 69 -1.22 8.90 -5.58
N LEU A 70 -0.91 8.88 -4.29
CA LEU A 70 -0.27 10.00 -3.61
C LEU A 70 1.10 10.31 -4.19
N ILE A 71 1.90 9.29 -4.45
CA ILE A 71 3.22 9.44 -5.07
C ILE A 71 3.07 10.07 -6.46
N TYR A 72 2.12 9.58 -7.26
CA TYR A 72 1.86 10.11 -8.58
C TYR A 72 1.43 11.57 -8.54
N ARG A 73 0.51 11.92 -7.65
CA ARG A 73 0.03 13.31 -7.51
C ARG A 73 1.13 14.27 -7.10
N ARG A 74 2.06 13.84 -6.25
CA ARG A 74 3.15 14.68 -5.77
C ARG A 74 4.27 14.83 -6.78
N THR A 75 4.57 13.79 -7.52
CA THR A 75 5.74 13.76 -8.41
C THR A 75 5.40 13.93 -9.88
N GLY A 76 4.19 13.54 -10.30
CA GLY A 76 3.83 13.46 -11.70
C GLY A 76 4.62 12.40 -12.47
N ASN A 77 5.35 11.55 -11.77
CA ASN A 77 6.30 10.61 -12.37
C ASN A 77 5.67 9.22 -12.49
N LEU A 78 4.99 8.98 -13.60
CA LEU A 78 4.31 7.72 -13.88
C LEU A 78 5.28 6.55 -13.95
N ARG A 79 6.49 6.78 -14.49
CA ARG A 79 7.52 5.75 -14.61
C ARG A 79 7.98 5.25 -13.25
N ALA A 80 8.18 6.17 -12.30
CA ALA A 80 8.57 5.80 -10.95
C ALA A 80 7.50 4.93 -10.28
N VAL A 81 6.22 5.27 -10.45
CA VAL A 81 5.11 4.48 -9.91
C VAL A 81 5.06 3.11 -10.57
N GLN A 82 5.25 3.05 -11.89
CA GLN A 82 5.32 1.78 -12.62
C GLN A 82 6.41 0.86 -12.05
N LEU A 83 7.59 1.40 -11.81
CA LEU A 83 8.71 0.62 -11.25
C LEU A 83 8.44 0.17 -9.83
N LEU A 84 7.86 1.04 -8.99
CA LEU A 84 7.51 0.69 -7.61
C LEU A 84 6.46 -0.41 -7.52
N LEU A 85 5.51 -0.43 -8.44
CA LEU A 85 4.46 -1.45 -8.50
C LEU A 85 4.92 -2.73 -9.21
N GLY A 86 6.05 -2.68 -9.90
CA GLY A 86 6.56 -3.83 -10.66
C GLY A 86 5.80 -4.12 -11.94
N HIS A 87 5.09 -3.14 -12.49
CA HIS A 87 4.38 -3.32 -13.75
C HIS A 87 5.34 -3.31 -14.93
N THR A 88 5.21 -4.28 -15.83
CA THR A 88 6.03 -4.37 -17.04
C THR A 88 5.58 -3.38 -18.11
N LYS A 89 4.29 -3.04 -18.12
CA LYS A 89 3.70 -2.11 -19.09
C LYS A 89 3.15 -0.89 -18.38
N ILE A 90 3.39 0.29 -18.93
CA ILE A 90 2.94 1.55 -18.36
C ILE A 90 1.40 1.66 -18.37
N GLU A 91 0.74 1.03 -19.34
CA GLU A 91 -0.71 0.99 -19.42
C GLU A 91 -1.35 0.33 -18.20
N SER A 92 -0.67 -0.68 -17.64
CA SER A 92 -1.12 -1.32 -16.39
C SER A 92 -1.09 -0.34 -15.22
N THR A 93 -0.07 0.52 -15.15
CA THR A 93 0.04 1.55 -14.12
C THR A 93 -1.05 2.60 -14.27
N VAL A 94 -1.30 3.08 -15.49
CA VAL A 94 -2.37 4.04 -15.78
C VAL A 94 -3.72 3.48 -15.32
N ARG A 95 -4.00 2.24 -15.67
CA ARG A 95 -5.25 1.57 -15.28
C ARG A 95 -5.33 1.38 -13.77
N TYR A 96 -4.24 1.01 -13.13
CA TYR A 96 -4.16 0.80 -11.69
C TYR A 96 -4.47 2.08 -10.92
N LEU A 97 -3.95 3.22 -11.38
CA LEU A 97 -4.19 4.52 -10.75
C LEU A 97 -5.57 5.09 -11.06
N GLY A 98 -6.26 4.56 -12.08
CA GLY A 98 -7.58 5.05 -12.48
C GLY A 98 -7.52 6.44 -13.09
N ILE A 99 -6.39 6.83 -13.70
CA ILE A 99 -6.23 8.12 -14.35
C ILE A 99 -6.59 8.03 -15.83
N GLU A 100 -7.03 9.16 -16.39
CA GLU A 100 -7.28 9.27 -17.82
C GLU A 100 -5.97 9.26 -18.59
N VAL A 101 -5.98 8.62 -19.78
CA VAL A 101 -4.80 8.58 -20.64
C VAL A 101 -4.37 9.99 -21.04
N ASP A 102 -5.34 10.86 -21.28
CA ASP A 102 -5.07 12.26 -21.65
C ASP A 102 -4.37 13.01 -20.52
N ASP A 103 -4.75 12.75 -19.27
CA ASP A 103 -4.09 13.34 -18.11
C ASP A 103 -2.64 12.86 -17.99
N ALA A 104 -2.42 11.56 -18.22
CA ALA A 104 -1.09 10.98 -18.20
C ALA A 104 -0.21 11.58 -19.29
N LEU A 105 -0.75 11.77 -20.50
CA LEU A 105 -0.04 12.38 -21.61
C LEU A 105 0.26 13.85 -21.36
N ALA A 106 -0.69 14.58 -20.78
CA ALA A 106 -0.50 15.99 -20.43
C ALA A 106 0.65 16.15 -19.43
N ILE A 107 0.73 15.27 -18.44
CA ILE A 107 1.82 15.29 -17.46
C ILE A 107 3.15 14.92 -18.12
N ALA A 108 3.15 13.94 -19.00
CA ALA A 108 4.35 13.54 -19.73
C ALA A 108 4.90 14.70 -20.59
N GLU A 109 4.01 15.45 -21.24
CA GLU A 109 4.40 16.62 -22.01
C GLU A 109 5.00 17.74 -21.16
N GLN A 110 4.49 17.93 -19.92
CA GLN A 110 5.03 18.92 -18.99
C GLN A 110 6.42 18.57 -18.48
N VAL A 111 6.75 17.30 -18.41
CA VAL A 111 8.04 16.80 -17.90
C VAL A 111 9.05 16.62 -19.03
N ASP A 112 8.60 16.55 -20.26
CA ASP A 112 9.46 16.40 -21.44
C ASP A 112 10.13 17.73 -21.75
N VAL A 113 11.42 17.78 -21.51
CA VAL A 113 12.25 18.96 -21.77
C VAL A 113 13.08 18.77 -23.01
#